data_ac785de72803f0c185b9d5d9955ac2b3
#
_entry.id   ac785de72803f0c185b9d5d9955ac2b3
#
_cell.length_a   1.000
_cell.length_b   1.000
_cell.length_c   1.000
_cell.angle_alpha   90.00
_cell.angle_beta   90.00
_cell.angle_gamma   90.00
#
_symmetry.space_group_name_H-M   'P 1'
#
loop_
_entity.id
_entity.type
_entity.pdbx_description
1 polymer ?
#
loop_
_entity_poly.entity_id
_entity_poly.type
_entity_poly.pdbx_seq_one_letter_code
_entity_poly.pdbx_strand_id
1 'polypeptide(L)'
;QSLSGSGEPGATLTIFDGASAIGSVTVSVGGTWTFTTPSLSNAAHSFTATQSDAVGNTSQVSAPARTIASIQMAALHGANGIDDNSITASASQYGADGITDINTAAKASLLNDVIDKLPTTAVDTNAEIVALAAIVKSIFATAAGEVVVPALTPQDLAALGITGVDSDNIDSVIAAIAGTADNGSGVDSLSELTTLVDAALASSRAAFAVISAYDGSNTLPGEANFNSVAVNGVSASNISSVNSVLAVLTSTATDSRAEVQAIVDTYVSILNAADGIANSGLALTATNYQNI
;
A
#
# COMPACT_ATOMS: atom_id res chain seq x y z
N GLN A 1 -21.14 -14.71 11.49
CA GLN A 1 -21.66 -13.87 10.39
C GLN A 1 -23.18 -13.74 10.50
N SER A 2 -23.71 -12.59 10.07
CA SER A 2 -25.15 -12.36 9.98
C SER A 2 -25.59 -12.47 8.51
N LEU A 3 -26.50 -13.36 8.24
CA LEU A 3 -27.15 -13.57 6.96
C LEU A 3 -28.56 -13.01 7.04
N SER A 4 -29.04 -12.34 6.00
CA SER A 4 -30.40 -11.79 5.97
C SER A 4 -31.00 -11.86 4.56
N GLY A 5 -32.30 -11.77 4.47
CA GLY A 5 -33.01 -11.79 3.19
C GLY A 5 -34.51 -11.67 3.37
N SER A 6 -35.24 -12.00 2.29
CA SER A 6 -36.71 -12.05 2.27
C SER A 6 -37.20 -13.45 1.98
N GLY A 7 -38.44 -13.74 2.40
CA GLY A 7 -39.10 -15.01 2.19
C GLY A 7 -40.61 -14.91 2.46
N GLU A 8 -41.31 -16.01 2.33
CA GLU A 8 -42.75 -16.09 2.62
C GLU A 8 -42.98 -15.97 4.12
N PRO A 9 -43.86 -15.03 4.59
CA PRO A 9 -44.16 -14.89 6.01
C PRO A 9 -44.62 -16.18 6.67
N GLY A 10 -43.97 -16.53 7.79
CA GLY A 10 -44.27 -17.75 8.56
C GLY A 10 -43.59 -19.03 8.05
N ALA A 11 -42.95 -19.01 6.89
CA ALA A 11 -42.20 -20.13 6.40
C ALA A 11 -40.89 -20.34 7.19
N THR A 12 -40.37 -21.57 7.20
CA THR A 12 -39.08 -21.90 7.82
C THR A 12 -38.01 -21.96 6.75
N LEU A 13 -36.95 -21.17 6.92
CA LEU A 13 -35.74 -21.28 6.12
C LEU A 13 -34.74 -22.23 6.80
N THR A 14 -34.18 -23.15 6.02
CA THR A 14 -32.99 -23.90 6.40
C THR A 14 -31.79 -23.33 5.68
N ILE A 15 -30.76 -22.96 6.44
CA ILE A 15 -29.52 -22.37 5.94
C ILE A 15 -28.46 -23.47 5.84
N PHE A 16 -27.74 -23.48 4.72
CA PHE A 16 -26.70 -24.45 4.43
C PHE A 16 -25.35 -23.71 4.25
N ASP A 17 -24.28 -24.40 4.61
CA ASP A 17 -22.91 -24.08 4.24
C ASP A 17 -22.37 -25.24 3.40
N GLY A 18 -22.19 -24.97 2.11
CA GLY A 18 -22.01 -26.05 1.13
C GLY A 18 -23.19 -27.03 1.14
N ALA A 19 -22.92 -28.30 1.46
CA ALA A 19 -23.95 -29.33 1.58
C ALA A 19 -24.50 -29.53 3.02
N SER A 20 -23.94 -28.85 4.01
CA SER A 20 -24.26 -29.03 5.43
C SER A 20 -25.29 -28.02 5.91
N ALA A 21 -26.39 -28.46 6.49
CA ALA A 21 -27.34 -27.57 7.16
C ALA A 21 -26.72 -27.03 8.47
N ILE A 22 -26.67 -25.69 8.62
CA ILE A 22 -26.04 -25.01 9.76
C ILE A 22 -27.06 -24.38 10.70
N GLY A 23 -28.35 -24.40 10.34
CA GLY A 23 -29.43 -23.94 11.18
C GLY A 23 -30.67 -23.54 10.39
N SER A 24 -31.68 -23.04 11.12
CA SER A 24 -32.92 -22.58 10.51
C SER A 24 -33.44 -21.31 11.20
N VAL A 25 -34.28 -20.57 10.49
CA VAL A 25 -34.94 -19.34 10.97
C VAL A 25 -36.34 -19.23 10.37
N THR A 26 -37.30 -18.71 11.14
CA THR A 26 -38.65 -18.43 10.64
C THR A 26 -38.70 -17.03 10.04
N VAL A 27 -39.29 -16.91 8.87
CA VAL A 27 -39.56 -15.62 8.21
C VAL A 27 -40.58 -14.83 9.01
N SER A 28 -40.24 -13.59 9.30
CA SER A 28 -41.14 -12.68 10.04
C SER A 28 -42.43 -12.41 9.27
N VAL A 29 -43.43 -11.86 9.94
CA VAL A 29 -44.72 -11.43 9.31
C VAL A 29 -44.51 -10.34 8.25
N GLY A 30 -43.38 -9.62 8.31
CA GLY A 30 -42.97 -8.63 7.30
C GLY A 30 -42.19 -9.23 6.11
N GLY A 31 -42.07 -10.56 6.03
CA GLY A 31 -41.41 -11.22 4.92
C GLY A 31 -39.85 -11.15 4.98
N THR A 32 -39.26 -10.77 6.12
CA THR A 32 -37.82 -10.67 6.30
C THR A 32 -37.30 -11.70 7.32
N TRP A 33 -36.04 -12.06 7.19
CA TRP A 33 -35.36 -12.96 8.12
C TRP A 33 -33.90 -12.52 8.34
N THR A 34 -33.36 -12.89 9.49
CA THR A 34 -31.94 -12.75 9.84
C THR A 34 -31.49 -14.01 10.57
N PHE A 35 -30.33 -14.54 10.21
CA PHE A 35 -29.72 -15.71 10.79
C PHE A 35 -28.27 -15.42 11.14
N THR A 36 -27.87 -15.69 12.39
CA THR A 36 -26.46 -15.60 12.80
C THR A 36 -25.86 -17.00 12.68
N THR A 37 -24.78 -17.13 11.90
CA THR A 37 -24.08 -18.40 11.72
C THR A 37 -23.43 -18.85 13.03
N PRO A 38 -23.25 -20.17 13.25
CA PRO A 38 -22.29 -20.66 14.23
C PRO A 38 -20.88 -20.12 13.96
N SER A 39 -19.92 -20.41 14.84
CA SER A 39 -18.49 -20.15 14.57
C SER A 39 -18.07 -20.88 13.30
N LEU A 40 -17.51 -20.15 12.36
CA LEU A 40 -17.03 -20.65 11.08
C LEU A 40 -15.52 -20.93 11.17
N SER A 41 -15.03 -21.89 10.40
CA SER A 41 -13.60 -22.16 10.25
C SER A 41 -12.94 -21.11 9.33
N ASN A 42 -11.60 -21.09 9.26
CA ASN A 42 -10.86 -20.26 8.31
C ASN A 42 -10.82 -20.91 6.90
N ALA A 43 -11.94 -21.46 6.44
CA ALA A 43 -12.10 -22.03 5.11
C ALA A 43 -13.09 -21.19 4.29
N ALA A 44 -13.13 -21.41 2.97
CA ALA A 44 -14.18 -20.80 2.15
C ALA A 44 -15.55 -21.39 2.52
N HIS A 45 -16.55 -20.52 2.67
CA HIS A 45 -17.92 -20.87 3.01
C HIS A 45 -18.86 -20.42 1.91
N SER A 46 -19.86 -21.26 1.57
CA SER A 46 -20.85 -20.98 0.52
C SER A 46 -22.25 -21.18 1.08
N PHE A 47 -22.92 -20.09 1.40
CA PHE A 47 -24.22 -20.11 2.05
C PHE A 47 -25.36 -20.13 1.03
N THR A 48 -26.27 -21.08 1.22
CA THR A 48 -27.53 -21.20 0.49
C THR A 48 -28.66 -21.41 1.47
N ALA A 49 -29.90 -21.26 1.00
CA ALA A 49 -31.09 -21.54 1.80
C ALA A 49 -32.16 -22.25 1.00
N THR A 50 -32.96 -23.06 1.68
CA THR A 50 -34.26 -23.54 1.21
C THR A 50 -35.34 -23.03 2.14
N GLN A 51 -36.56 -22.81 1.61
CA GLN A 51 -37.72 -22.39 2.38
C GLN A 51 -38.77 -23.49 2.36
N SER A 52 -39.36 -23.78 3.52
CA SER A 52 -40.50 -24.69 3.62
C SER A 52 -41.72 -24.00 4.20
N ASP A 53 -42.88 -24.13 3.56
CA ASP A 53 -44.14 -23.62 4.05
C ASP A 53 -44.74 -24.50 5.21
N ALA A 54 -45.86 -24.04 5.77
CA ALA A 54 -46.53 -24.75 6.88
C ALA A 54 -47.10 -26.11 6.50
N VAL A 55 -47.24 -26.42 5.21
CA VAL A 55 -47.77 -27.71 4.73
C VAL A 55 -46.68 -28.62 4.19
N GLY A 56 -45.42 -28.17 4.29
CA GLY A 56 -44.24 -29.01 3.99
C GLY A 56 -43.70 -28.91 2.57
N ASN A 57 -44.19 -28.00 1.73
CA ASN A 57 -43.59 -27.77 0.43
C ASN A 57 -42.24 -27.03 0.61
N THR A 58 -41.22 -27.53 -0.07
CA THR A 58 -39.88 -26.95 0.03
C THR A 58 -39.46 -26.33 -1.30
N SER A 59 -38.92 -25.11 -1.26
CA SER A 59 -38.37 -24.41 -2.41
C SER A 59 -37.13 -25.08 -2.98
N GLN A 60 -36.74 -24.68 -4.18
CA GLN A 60 -35.38 -24.91 -4.64
C GLN A 60 -34.36 -24.14 -3.80
N VAL A 61 -33.10 -24.57 -3.85
CA VAL A 61 -32.00 -23.86 -3.19
C VAL A 61 -31.89 -22.45 -3.73
N SER A 62 -31.66 -21.48 -2.82
CA SER A 62 -31.49 -20.09 -3.20
C SER A 62 -30.34 -19.89 -4.19
N ALA A 63 -30.50 -18.97 -5.13
CA ALA A 63 -29.47 -18.51 -5.99
C ALA A 63 -29.52 -16.96 -6.07
N PRO A 64 -28.37 -16.27 -6.08
CA PRO A 64 -27.01 -16.80 -5.93
C PRO A 64 -26.68 -17.14 -4.47
N ALA A 65 -25.78 -18.11 -4.26
CA ALA A 65 -25.21 -18.39 -2.96
C ALA A 65 -24.28 -17.23 -2.53
N ARG A 66 -24.31 -16.87 -1.25
CA ARG A 66 -23.28 -15.99 -0.69
C ARG A 66 -22.04 -16.85 -0.41
N THR A 67 -20.90 -16.42 -0.97
CA THR A 67 -19.60 -17.05 -0.72
C THR A 67 -18.72 -16.08 0.09
N ILE A 68 -18.01 -16.61 1.09
CA ILE A 68 -16.99 -15.91 1.85
C ILE A 68 -15.68 -16.65 1.60
N ALA A 69 -14.67 -15.94 1.13
CA ALA A 69 -13.34 -16.51 0.88
C ALA A 69 -12.64 -16.91 2.18
N SER A 70 -11.75 -17.90 2.12
CA SER A 70 -11.06 -18.40 3.31
C SER A 70 -10.15 -17.33 3.93
N ILE A 71 -9.51 -16.51 3.10
CA ILE A 71 -8.68 -15.38 3.56
C ILE A 71 -9.53 -14.32 4.26
N GLN A 72 -10.70 -13.99 3.73
CA GLN A 72 -11.63 -13.07 4.38
C GLN A 72 -12.06 -13.61 5.77
N MET A 73 -12.27 -14.90 5.91
CA MET A 73 -12.58 -15.52 7.20
C MET A 73 -11.40 -15.44 8.17
N ALA A 74 -10.18 -15.68 7.69
CA ALA A 74 -8.97 -15.52 8.49
C ALA A 74 -8.81 -14.07 8.98
N ALA A 75 -9.01 -13.08 8.10
CA ALA A 75 -8.97 -11.66 8.45
C ALA A 75 -10.04 -11.29 9.49
N LEU A 76 -11.27 -11.78 9.34
CA LEU A 76 -12.36 -11.54 10.32
C LEU A 76 -12.07 -12.10 11.72
N HIS A 77 -11.24 -13.13 11.82
CA HIS A 77 -10.88 -13.77 13.09
C HIS A 77 -9.57 -13.22 13.68
N GLY A 78 -8.60 -12.86 12.83
CA GLY A 78 -7.25 -12.52 13.24
C GLY A 78 -6.94 -11.02 13.25
N ALA A 79 -7.55 -10.22 12.35
CA ALA A 79 -7.27 -8.78 12.29
C ALA A 79 -7.82 -8.06 13.53
N ASN A 80 -6.92 -7.76 14.48
CA ASN A 80 -7.29 -7.23 15.79
C ASN A 80 -6.51 -5.96 16.17
N GLY A 81 -5.67 -5.43 15.27
CA GLY A 81 -4.83 -4.27 15.48
C GLY A 81 -3.50 -4.58 16.17
N ILE A 82 -3.19 -5.85 16.40
CA ILE A 82 -1.98 -6.32 17.07
C ILE A 82 -1.29 -7.31 16.12
N ASP A 83 -0.02 -7.12 15.87
CA ASP A 83 0.82 -8.06 15.12
C ASP A 83 1.21 -9.22 16.06
N ASP A 84 0.36 -10.23 16.13
CA ASP A 84 0.52 -11.41 16.99
C ASP A 84 0.65 -12.73 16.19
N ASN A 85 0.81 -12.63 14.87
CA ASN A 85 0.89 -13.73 13.91
C ASN A 85 -0.33 -14.65 13.94
N SER A 86 -1.52 -14.13 14.20
CA SER A 86 -2.77 -14.87 14.17
C SER A 86 -3.20 -15.25 12.75
N ILE A 87 -2.67 -14.54 11.73
CA ILE A 87 -2.90 -14.79 10.30
C ILE A 87 -1.68 -15.48 9.69
N THR A 88 -1.88 -16.71 9.19
CA THR A 88 -0.80 -17.56 8.63
C THR A 88 -1.19 -18.15 7.27
N ALA A 89 -1.86 -17.36 6.43
CA ALA A 89 -2.29 -17.82 5.11
C ALA A 89 -1.10 -18.01 4.16
N SER A 90 -1.10 -19.09 3.39
CA SER A 90 -0.09 -19.37 2.38
C SER A 90 -0.44 -18.70 1.03
N ALA A 91 0.55 -18.54 0.16
CA ALA A 91 0.34 -18.05 -1.20
C ALA A 91 -0.68 -18.89 -1.99
N SER A 92 -0.74 -20.20 -1.76
CA SER A 92 -1.72 -21.08 -2.41
C SER A 92 -3.16 -20.82 -1.93
N GLN A 93 -3.34 -20.45 -0.66
CA GLN A 93 -4.66 -20.06 -0.13
C GLN A 93 -5.12 -18.74 -0.71
N TYR A 94 -4.23 -17.74 -0.79
CA TYR A 94 -4.51 -16.48 -1.49
C TYR A 94 -4.92 -16.72 -2.95
N GLY A 95 -4.17 -17.57 -3.66
CA GLY A 95 -4.49 -17.94 -5.04
C GLY A 95 -5.84 -18.65 -5.19
N ALA A 96 -6.21 -19.53 -4.24
CA ALA A 96 -7.50 -20.22 -4.24
C ALA A 96 -8.68 -19.24 -4.06
N ASP A 97 -8.48 -18.15 -3.33
CA ASP A 97 -9.46 -17.08 -3.13
C ASP A 97 -9.42 -16.01 -4.23
N GLY A 98 -8.64 -16.23 -5.30
CA GLY A 98 -8.54 -15.33 -6.45
C GLY A 98 -7.55 -14.16 -6.27
N ILE A 99 -6.78 -14.13 -5.18
CA ILE A 99 -5.77 -13.09 -4.89
C ILE A 99 -4.43 -13.55 -5.48
N THR A 100 -4.32 -13.49 -6.81
CA THR A 100 -3.19 -14.08 -7.56
C THR A 100 -1.88 -13.27 -7.47
N ASP A 101 -1.93 -12.03 -7.01
CA ASP A 101 -0.75 -11.19 -6.81
C ASP A 101 0.15 -11.70 -5.67
N ILE A 102 -0.43 -12.45 -4.73
CA ILE A 102 0.27 -13.09 -3.62
C ILE A 102 0.66 -14.51 -4.01
N ASN A 103 1.74 -14.64 -4.76
CA ASN A 103 2.19 -15.88 -5.40
C ASN A 103 3.49 -16.45 -4.83
N THR A 104 4.07 -15.83 -3.80
CA THR A 104 5.25 -16.31 -3.08
C THR A 104 5.01 -16.32 -1.57
N ALA A 105 5.81 -17.11 -0.83
CA ALA A 105 5.73 -17.15 0.62
C ALA A 105 6.09 -15.80 1.25
N ALA A 106 7.07 -15.07 0.71
CA ALA A 106 7.47 -13.76 1.19
C ALA A 106 6.33 -12.73 1.07
N LYS A 107 5.64 -12.67 -0.08
CA LYS A 107 4.46 -11.79 -0.25
C LYS A 107 3.32 -12.18 0.70
N ALA A 108 3.10 -13.49 0.91
CA ALA A 108 2.09 -13.96 1.83
C ALA A 108 2.44 -13.59 3.29
N SER A 109 3.72 -13.66 3.66
CA SER A 109 4.20 -13.24 4.98
C SER A 109 3.89 -11.76 5.23
N LEU A 110 4.35 -10.88 4.36
CA LEU A 110 4.08 -9.44 4.50
C LEU A 110 2.58 -9.13 4.56
N LEU A 111 1.76 -9.73 3.67
CA LEU A 111 0.32 -9.47 3.68
C LEU A 111 -0.36 -9.99 4.94
N ASN A 112 0.07 -11.14 5.48
CA ASN A 112 -0.42 -11.67 6.74
C ASN A 112 -0.16 -10.69 7.91
N ASP A 113 1.08 -10.18 8.03
CA ASP A 113 1.45 -9.20 9.05
C ASP A 113 0.61 -7.93 8.94
N VAL A 114 0.39 -7.44 7.71
CA VAL A 114 -0.43 -6.25 7.44
C VAL A 114 -1.87 -6.48 7.87
N ILE A 115 -2.49 -7.60 7.48
CA ILE A 115 -3.88 -7.92 7.84
C ILE A 115 -4.01 -8.05 9.36
N ASP A 116 -3.07 -8.73 10.01
CA ASP A 116 -3.05 -8.96 11.45
C ASP A 116 -3.03 -7.64 12.24
N LYS A 117 -2.20 -6.70 11.78
CA LYS A 117 -2.01 -5.36 12.36
C LYS A 117 -3.19 -4.42 12.16
N LEU A 118 -4.00 -4.63 11.12
CA LEU A 118 -5.13 -3.75 10.81
C LEU A 118 -6.36 -4.08 11.68
N PRO A 119 -7.24 -3.10 11.93
CA PRO A 119 -8.53 -3.40 12.55
C PRO A 119 -9.40 -4.20 11.57
N THR A 120 -10.22 -5.11 12.08
CA THR A 120 -11.12 -5.96 11.27
C THR A 120 -11.93 -5.16 10.25
N THR A 121 -12.35 -3.94 10.58
CA THR A 121 -13.12 -3.06 9.68
C THR A 121 -12.36 -2.56 8.46
N ALA A 122 -11.05 -2.74 8.41
CA ALA A 122 -10.20 -2.37 7.26
C ALA A 122 -9.91 -3.55 6.33
N VAL A 123 -10.35 -4.77 6.70
CA VAL A 123 -10.08 -6.02 5.97
C VAL A 123 -11.28 -6.98 6.03
N ASP A 124 -12.49 -6.46 6.25
CA ASP A 124 -13.70 -7.27 6.38
C ASP A 124 -14.32 -7.64 5.02
N THR A 125 -13.78 -7.13 3.93
CA THR A 125 -14.18 -7.48 2.55
C THR A 125 -13.01 -8.05 1.74
N ASN A 126 -13.32 -8.93 0.80
CA ASN A 126 -12.32 -9.44 -0.14
C ASN A 126 -11.69 -8.33 -0.99
N ALA A 127 -12.44 -7.27 -1.29
CA ALA A 127 -11.94 -6.14 -2.10
C ALA A 127 -10.83 -5.36 -1.38
N GLU A 128 -10.93 -5.17 -0.08
CA GLU A 128 -9.91 -4.53 0.75
C GLU A 128 -8.63 -5.37 0.79
N ILE A 129 -8.76 -6.68 0.98
CA ILE A 129 -7.60 -7.60 0.96
C ILE A 129 -6.93 -7.61 -0.41
N VAL A 130 -7.69 -7.60 -1.51
CA VAL A 130 -7.16 -7.47 -2.88
C VAL A 130 -6.41 -6.16 -3.08
N ALA A 131 -6.92 -5.05 -2.53
CA ALA A 131 -6.24 -3.76 -2.62
C ALA A 131 -4.89 -3.78 -1.88
N LEU A 132 -4.83 -4.34 -0.67
CA LEU A 132 -3.58 -4.53 0.07
C LEU A 132 -2.60 -5.46 -0.67
N ALA A 133 -3.10 -6.54 -1.26
CA ALA A 133 -2.29 -7.46 -2.07
C ALA A 133 -1.62 -6.77 -3.27
N ALA A 134 -2.32 -5.84 -3.92
CA ALA A 134 -1.76 -5.05 -5.03
C ALA A 134 -0.62 -4.13 -4.54
N ILE A 135 -0.73 -3.54 -3.35
CA ILE A 135 0.34 -2.73 -2.76
C ILE A 135 1.55 -3.63 -2.42
N VAL A 136 1.33 -4.77 -1.78
CA VAL A 136 2.39 -5.75 -1.49
C VAL A 136 3.12 -6.16 -2.78
N LYS A 137 2.38 -6.48 -3.85
CA LYS A 137 2.98 -6.76 -5.17
C LYS A 137 3.88 -5.62 -5.65
N SER A 138 3.43 -4.37 -5.52
CA SER A 138 4.19 -3.18 -5.94
C SER A 138 5.46 -3.00 -5.12
N ILE A 139 5.44 -3.27 -3.81
CA ILE A 139 6.63 -3.25 -2.95
C ILE A 139 7.67 -4.28 -3.43
N PHE A 140 7.25 -5.51 -3.70
CA PHE A 140 8.17 -6.55 -4.17
C PHE A 140 8.70 -6.29 -5.58
N ALA A 141 7.89 -5.71 -6.47
CA ALA A 141 8.33 -5.26 -7.78
C ALA A 141 9.38 -4.13 -7.66
N THR A 142 9.16 -3.17 -6.76
CA THR A 142 10.12 -2.10 -6.46
C THR A 142 11.44 -2.69 -5.91
N ALA A 143 11.38 -3.63 -4.96
CA ALA A 143 12.56 -4.31 -4.42
C ALA A 143 13.34 -5.08 -5.50
N ALA A 144 12.65 -5.63 -6.50
CA ALA A 144 13.25 -6.30 -7.66
C ALA A 144 13.78 -5.32 -8.73
N GLY A 145 13.72 -4.01 -8.50
CA GLY A 145 14.16 -2.99 -9.46
C GLY A 145 13.25 -2.85 -10.68
N GLU A 146 12.02 -3.37 -10.62
CA GLU A 146 11.04 -3.24 -11.70
C GLU A 146 10.39 -1.85 -11.71
N VAL A 147 10.00 -1.38 -12.92
CA VAL A 147 9.22 -0.14 -13.04
C VAL A 147 7.77 -0.42 -12.65
N VAL A 148 7.34 0.13 -11.54
CA VAL A 148 5.97 0.00 -11.04
C VAL A 148 5.10 1.14 -11.57
N VAL A 149 3.97 0.79 -12.20
CA VAL A 149 3.01 1.76 -12.75
C VAL A 149 1.58 1.36 -12.31
N PRO A 150 0.89 2.23 -11.56
CA PRO A 150 1.37 3.48 -10.96
C PRO A 150 2.46 3.24 -9.90
N ALA A 151 3.32 4.24 -9.69
CA ALA A 151 4.32 4.18 -8.63
C ALA A 151 3.67 4.13 -7.25
N LEU A 152 4.39 3.57 -6.25
CA LEU A 152 3.96 3.60 -4.85
C LEU A 152 3.72 5.04 -4.39
N THR A 153 2.66 5.22 -3.61
CA THR A 153 2.26 6.51 -3.04
C THR A 153 2.34 6.50 -1.51
N PRO A 154 2.37 7.69 -0.86
CA PRO A 154 2.24 7.76 0.60
C PRO A 154 0.97 7.07 1.12
N GLN A 155 -0.14 7.13 0.37
CA GLN A 155 -1.41 6.51 0.72
C GLN A 155 -1.33 4.97 0.70
N ASP A 156 -0.56 4.40 -0.23
CA ASP A 156 -0.34 2.94 -0.29
C ASP A 156 0.39 2.47 0.98
N LEU A 157 1.45 3.18 1.39
CA LEU A 157 2.18 2.83 2.62
C LEU A 157 1.31 3.05 3.87
N ALA A 158 0.51 4.12 3.90
CA ALA A 158 -0.44 4.35 5.00
C ALA A 158 -1.50 3.25 5.09
N ALA A 159 -1.95 2.68 3.96
CA ALA A 159 -2.87 1.55 3.94
C ALA A 159 -2.26 0.28 4.57
N LEU A 160 -0.94 0.12 4.54
CA LEU A 160 -0.22 -0.95 5.24
C LEU A 160 0.04 -0.62 6.73
N GLY A 161 -0.43 0.53 7.24
CA GLY A 161 -0.16 0.99 8.60
C GLY A 161 1.19 1.69 8.80
N ILE A 162 1.92 2.00 7.72
CA ILE A 162 3.19 2.73 7.75
C ILE A 162 2.91 4.23 7.64
N THR A 163 3.38 5.01 8.60
CA THR A 163 3.10 6.45 8.71
C THR A 163 4.36 7.30 8.53
N GLY A 164 4.19 8.62 8.36
CA GLY A 164 5.30 9.57 8.23
C GLY A 164 5.83 9.74 6.81
N VAL A 165 5.27 8.99 5.84
CA VAL A 165 5.59 9.16 4.42
C VAL A 165 4.67 10.21 3.80
N ASP A 166 5.25 11.13 3.05
CA ASP A 166 4.58 12.21 2.34
C ASP A 166 5.20 12.44 0.95
N SER A 167 4.75 13.48 0.23
CA SER A 167 5.24 13.80 -1.12
C SER A 167 6.72 14.17 -1.18
N ASP A 168 7.29 14.66 -0.08
CA ASP A 168 8.68 15.11 -0.05
C ASP A 168 9.68 13.98 0.21
N ASN A 169 9.21 12.86 0.77
CA ASN A 169 10.08 11.76 1.16
C ASN A 169 9.76 10.40 0.51
N ILE A 170 8.62 10.26 -0.18
CA ILE A 170 8.23 8.99 -0.82
C ILE A 170 9.29 8.45 -1.78
N ASP A 171 9.94 9.31 -2.56
CA ASP A 171 10.96 8.87 -3.51
C ASP A 171 12.19 8.30 -2.80
N SER A 172 12.56 8.84 -1.62
CA SER A 172 13.62 8.29 -0.77
C SER A 172 13.25 6.92 -0.21
N VAL A 173 11.98 6.73 0.15
CA VAL A 173 11.44 5.43 0.60
C VAL A 173 11.45 4.42 -0.56
N ILE A 174 10.99 4.80 -1.74
CA ILE A 174 11.03 3.95 -2.95
C ILE A 174 12.47 3.56 -3.27
N ALA A 175 13.43 4.48 -3.21
CA ALA A 175 14.83 4.20 -3.43
C ALA A 175 15.41 3.24 -2.37
N ALA A 176 14.99 3.35 -1.11
CA ALA A 176 15.40 2.43 -0.05
C ALA A 176 14.84 1.01 -0.30
N ILE A 177 13.57 0.88 -0.69
CA ILE A 177 12.96 -0.41 -1.07
C ILE A 177 13.71 -1.02 -2.26
N ALA A 178 13.98 -0.23 -3.31
CA ALA A 178 14.72 -0.68 -4.49
C ALA A 178 16.18 -1.06 -4.18
N GLY A 179 16.74 -0.59 -3.07
CA GLY A 179 18.07 -0.96 -2.58
C GLY A 179 18.12 -2.27 -1.79
N THR A 180 16.98 -2.92 -1.56
CA THR A 180 16.93 -4.23 -0.88
C THR A 180 17.28 -5.38 -1.85
N ALA A 181 17.37 -6.60 -1.34
CA ALA A 181 17.65 -7.76 -2.19
C ALA A 181 16.47 -8.05 -3.14
N ASP A 182 16.77 -8.33 -4.41
CA ASP A 182 15.80 -8.59 -5.48
C ASP A 182 14.80 -9.74 -5.18
N ASN A 183 15.14 -10.62 -4.23
CA ASN A 183 14.27 -11.71 -3.80
C ASN A 183 13.21 -11.28 -2.78
N GLY A 184 13.20 -10.01 -2.36
CA GLY A 184 12.26 -9.44 -1.41
C GLY A 184 12.52 -9.79 0.06
N SER A 185 13.66 -10.42 0.39
CA SER A 185 13.98 -10.83 1.78
C SER A 185 14.23 -9.66 2.75
N GLY A 186 14.30 -8.45 2.27
CA GLY A 186 14.43 -7.24 3.09
C GLY A 186 13.10 -6.49 3.29
N VAL A 187 11.98 -7.04 2.78
CA VAL A 187 10.63 -6.45 2.83
C VAL A 187 9.55 -7.52 3.01
N ASP A 188 9.91 -8.73 3.46
CA ASP A 188 8.97 -9.86 3.55
C ASP A 188 8.22 -9.94 4.89
N SER A 189 8.46 -8.98 5.78
CA SER A 189 7.67 -8.74 6.98
C SER A 189 7.35 -7.24 7.15
N LEU A 190 6.24 -6.94 7.83
CA LEU A 190 5.87 -5.56 8.11
C LEU A 190 6.90 -4.87 9.01
N SER A 191 7.54 -5.60 9.90
CA SER A 191 8.60 -5.09 10.80
C SER A 191 9.84 -4.65 10.03
N GLU A 192 10.31 -5.45 9.06
CA GLU A 192 11.45 -5.10 8.19
C GLU A 192 11.13 -3.90 7.32
N LEU A 193 9.97 -3.93 6.65
CA LEU A 193 9.52 -2.82 5.82
C LEU A 193 9.40 -1.52 6.62
N THR A 194 8.81 -1.56 7.83
CA THR A 194 8.71 -0.38 8.71
C THR A 194 10.09 0.11 9.13
N THR A 195 10.98 -0.78 9.51
CA THR A 195 12.37 -0.42 9.90
C THR A 195 13.11 0.24 8.74
N LEU A 196 12.97 -0.30 7.53
CA LEU A 196 13.56 0.26 6.30
C LEU A 196 13.02 1.67 6.02
N VAL A 197 11.71 1.84 6.08
CA VAL A 197 11.05 3.14 5.86
C VAL A 197 11.48 4.16 6.92
N ASP A 198 11.48 3.80 8.19
CA ASP A 198 11.91 4.69 9.29
C ASP A 198 13.37 5.14 9.11
N ALA A 199 14.25 4.23 8.70
CA ALA A 199 15.63 4.56 8.40
C ALA A 199 15.77 5.52 7.20
N ALA A 200 15.00 5.29 6.13
CA ALA A 200 14.94 6.17 4.97
C ALA A 200 14.43 7.56 5.34
N LEU A 201 13.36 7.65 6.12
CA LEU A 201 12.80 8.91 6.61
C LEU A 201 13.77 9.68 7.51
N ALA A 202 14.49 9.00 8.40
CA ALA A 202 15.51 9.61 9.26
C ALA A 202 16.67 10.15 8.44
N SER A 203 17.16 9.37 7.47
CA SER A 203 18.23 9.75 6.55
C SER A 203 17.83 10.94 5.67
N SER A 204 16.65 10.88 5.08
CA SER A 204 16.08 11.97 4.25
C SER A 204 15.95 13.26 5.06
N ARG A 205 15.39 13.19 6.26
CA ARG A 205 15.23 14.37 7.15
C ARG A 205 16.57 14.98 7.54
N ALA A 206 17.56 14.16 7.90
CA ALA A 206 18.90 14.63 8.25
C ALA A 206 19.60 15.29 7.06
N ALA A 207 19.51 14.68 5.89
CA ALA A 207 20.10 15.21 4.66
C ALA A 207 19.43 16.52 4.21
N PHE A 208 18.10 16.56 4.28
CA PHE A 208 17.33 17.77 3.94
C PHE A 208 17.64 18.94 4.86
N ALA A 209 17.83 18.69 6.18
CA ALA A 209 18.24 19.72 7.12
C ALA A 209 19.61 20.34 6.78
N VAL A 210 20.55 19.57 6.23
CA VAL A 210 21.84 20.10 5.75
C VAL A 210 21.64 20.98 4.51
N ILE A 211 20.80 20.57 3.56
CA ILE A 211 20.55 21.30 2.31
C ILE A 211 19.82 22.62 2.61
N SER A 212 18.71 22.57 3.35
CA SER A 212 17.84 23.71 3.60
C SER A 212 18.46 24.75 4.53
N ALA A 213 19.38 24.34 5.39
CA ALA A 213 20.09 25.25 6.29
C ALA A 213 21.37 25.84 5.69
N TYR A 214 21.76 25.45 4.48
CA TYR A 214 23.05 25.88 3.93
C TYR A 214 23.03 27.35 3.53
N ASP A 215 23.95 28.13 4.12
CA ASP A 215 24.12 29.58 3.97
C ASP A 215 25.52 30.00 3.46
N GLY A 216 26.30 29.00 2.99
CA GLY A 216 27.68 29.23 2.54
C GLY A 216 28.74 29.21 3.66
N SER A 217 28.33 29.18 4.94
CA SER A 217 29.25 29.22 6.09
C SER A 217 29.19 27.94 6.96
N ASN A 218 28.13 27.18 6.86
CA ASN A 218 27.89 25.98 7.66
C ASN A 218 28.25 24.67 6.92
N THR A 219 27.70 23.51 7.32
CA THR A 219 28.03 22.22 6.71
C THR A 219 27.67 22.20 5.23
N LEU A 220 28.68 21.99 4.37
CA LEU A 220 28.53 21.95 2.92
C LEU A 220 27.72 20.70 2.51
N PRO A 221 26.59 20.85 1.77
CA PRO A 221 25.87 19.70 1.23
C PRO A 221 26.74 18.92 0.23
N GLY A 222 26.87 17.60 0.45
CA GLY A 222 27.50 16.68 -0.48
C GLY A 222 26.51 15.95 -1.37
N GLU A 223 26.97 15.27 -2.41
CA GLU A 223 26.11 14.46 -3.30
C GLU A 223 25.22 13.47 -2.51
N ALA A 224 25.77 12.89 -1.44
CA ALA A 224 25.04 11.96 -0.58
C ALA A 224 23.79 12.60 0.05
N ASN A 225 23.80 13.90 0.38
CA ASN A 225 22.65 14.59 0.92
C ASN A 225 21.54 14.69 -0.14
N PHE A 226 21.88 15.08 -1.37
CA PHE A 226 20.92 15.18 -2.47
C PHE A 226 20.33 13.81 -2.85
N ASN A 227 21.18 12.76 -2.89
CA ASN A 227 20.74 11.39 -3.14
C ASN A 227 19.79 10.88 -2.03
N SER A 228 20.07 11.20 -0.76
CA SER A 228 19.23 10.78 0.38
C SER A 228 17.84 11.42 0.39
N VAL A 229 17.68 12.57 -0.26
CA VAL A 229 16.37 13.24 -0.46
C VAL A 229 15.79 12.98 -1.87
N ALA A 230 16.38 12.05 -2.62
CA ALA A 230 15.99 11.72 -3.99
C ALA A 230 15.95 12.95 -4.94
N VAL A 231 16.84 13.91 -4.73
CA VAL A 231 17.09 15.01 -5.66
C VAL A 231 18.10 14.55 -6.70
N ASN A 232 17.68 14.52 -7.96
CA ASN A 232 18.46 14.02 -9.08
C ASN A 232 19.20 15.14 -9.82
N GLY A 233 20.25 14.77 -10.54
CA GLY A 233 21.01 15.72 -11.40
C GLY A 233 22.18 16.38 -10.71
N VAL A 234 22.43 16.13 -9.42
CA VAL A 234 23.64 16.60 -8.72
C VAL A 234 24.76 15.56 -8.89
N SER A 235 25.96 16.05 -9.18
CA SER A 235 27.17 15.24 -9.40
C SER A 235 28.42 16.01 -8.99
N ALA A 236 29.56 15.33 -8.90
CA ALA A 236 30.86 15.97 -8.61
C ALA A 236 31.18 17.14 -9.55
N SER A 237 30.68 17.14 -10.77
CA SER A 237 30.95 18.19 -11.75
C SER A 237 30.13 19.46 -11.55
N ASN A 238 28.97 19.38 -10.88
CA ASN A 238 28.06 20.54 -10.73
C ASN A 238 27.72 20.91 -9.28
N ILE A 239 28.02 20.07 -8.30
CA ILE A 239 27.64 20.27 -6.89
C ILE A 239 28.15 21.60 -6.31
N SER A 240 29.35 22.03 -6.70
CA SER A 240 29.91 23.32 -6.24
C SER A 240 29.04 24.51 -6.66
N SER A 241 28.50 24.45 -7.86
CA SER A 241 27.66 25.50 -8.40
C SER A 241 26.23 25.42 -7.84
N VAL A 242 25.71 24.21 -7.66
CA VAL A 242 24.41 24.02 -6.97
C VAL A 242 24.49 24.61 -5.56
N ASN A 243 25.53 24.30 -4.79
CA ASN A 243 25.74 24.81 -3.46
C ASN A 243 25.92 26.35 -3.46
N SER A 244 26.54 26.94 -4.50
CA SER A 244 26.65 28.40 -4.60
C SER A 244 25.30 29.08 -4.75
N VAL A 245 24.35 28.46 -5.40
CA VAL A 245 22.96 28.95 -5.51
C VAL A 245 22.24 28.78 -4.15
N LEU A 246 22.32 27.60 -3.54
CA LEU A 246 21.71 27.37 -2.24
C LEU A 246 22.17 28.35 -1.17
N ALA A 247 23.47 28.71 -1.17
CA ALA A 247 24.07 29.62 -0.19
C ALA A 247 23.47 31.04 -0.18
N VAL A 248 22.80 31.46 -1.24
CA VAL A 248 22.20 32.81 -1.37
C VAL A 248 20.68 32.80 -1.29
N LEU A 249 20.08 31.63 -1.29
CA LEU A 249 18.63 31.46 -1.16
C LEU A 249 18.18 31.50 0.30
N THR A 250 16.94 31.89 0.52
CA THR A 250 16.34 31.81 1.84
C THR A 250 15.91 30.36 2.14
N SER A 251 15.86 29.98 3.42
CA SER A 251 15.37 28.66 3.82
C SER A 251 13.94 28.35 3.36
N THR A 252 13.14 29.40 3.12
CA THR A 252 11.78 29.25 2.57
C THR A 252 11.76 28.96 1.06
N ALA A 253 12.86 29.10 0.37
CA ALA A 253 13.00 28.74 -1.05
C ALA A 253 13.61 27.32 -1.21
N THR A 254 13.91 26.66 -0.11
CA THR A 254 14.53 25.33 -0.05
C THR A 254 13.90 24.48 1.07
N ASP A 255 12.62 24.75 1.42
CA ASP A 255 11.93 24.08 2.51
C ASP A 255 11.18 22.81 2.07
N SER A 256 11.15 22.53 0.75
CA SER A 256 10.62 21.29 0.18
C SER A 256 11.61 20.65 -0.80
N ARG A 257 11.49 19.31 -0.94
CA ARG A 257 12.24 18.56 -1.95
C ARG A 257 11.98 19.09 -3.37
N ALA A 258 10.73 19.44 -3.66
CA ALA A 258 10.32 19.91 -4.98
C ALA A 258 11.02 21.22 -5.36
N GLU A 259 11.20 22.13 -4.41
CA GLU A 259 11.93 23.39 -4.63
C GLU A 259 13.41 23.14 -4.89
N VAL A 260 14.05 22.30 -4.08
CA VAL A 260 15.46 21.92 -4.27
C VAL A 260 15.66 21.24 -5.64
N GLN A 261 14.75 20.33 -6.04
CA GLN A 261 14.79 19.70 -7.36
C GLN A 261 14.64 20.73 -8.48
N ALA A 262 13.72 21.66 -8.35
CA ALA A 262 13.52 22.73 -9.36
C ALA A 262 14.76 23.61 -9.54
N ILE A 263 15.48 23.91 -8.45
CA ILE A 263 16.76 24.64 -8.49
C ILE A 263 17.80 23.82 -9.26
N VAL A 264 17.95 22.54 -8.93
CA VAL A 264 18.91 21.65 -9.59
C VAL A 264 18.57 21.48 -11.07
N ASP A 265 17.30 21.24 -11.42
CA ASP A 265 16.85 21.08 -12.81
C ASP A 265 17.13 22.33 -13.64
N THR A 266 16.87 23.51 -13.04
CA THR A 266 17.16 24.80 -13.67
C THR A 266 18.65 24.92 -13.94
N TYR A 267 19.50 24.64 -12.95
CA TYR A 267 20.93 24.72 -13.11
C TYR A 267 21.48 23.74 -14.15
N VAL A 268 21.02 22.48 -14.12
CA VAL A 268 21.37 21.44 -15.11
C VAL A 268 20.95 21.88 -16.52
N SER A 269 19.77 22.50 -16.65
CA SER A 269 19.29 23.02 -17.93
C SER A 269 20.19 24.14 -18.47
N ILE A 270 20.67 25.03 -17.60
CA ILE A 270 21.62 26.10 -17.97
C ILE A 270 22.96 25.50 -18.41
N LEU A 271 23.50 24.51 -17.67
CA LEU A 271 24.73 23.82 -18.05
C LEU A 271 24.60 23.11 -19.39
N ASN A 272 23.49 22.42 -19.64
CA ASN A 272 23.23 21.72 -20.88
C ASN A 272 23.09 22.69 -22.07
N ALA A 273 22.57 23.89 -21.83
CA ALA A 273 22.50 24.94 -22.86
C ALA A 273 23.87 25.60 -23.13
N ALA A 274 24.83 25.45 -22.21
CA ALA A 274 26.19 26.00 -22.31
C ALA A 274 27.19 24.99 -22.90
N ASP A 275 26.71 23.98 -23.63
CA ASP A 275 27.52 22.89 -24.22
C ASP A 275 28.40 23.32 -25.42
N GLY A 276 28.36 24.58 -25.81
CA GLY A 276 29.08 25.13 -26.94
C GLY A 276 28.41 24.87 -28.30
N ILE A 277 27.22 24.25 -28.31
CA ILE A 277 26.44 23.97 -29.53
C ILE A 277 25.32 25.01 -29.63
N ALA A 278 25.35 25.87 -30.63
CA ALA A 278 24.28 26.83 -30.83
C ALA A 278 22.94 26.14 -31.13
N ASN A 279 21.92 26.44 -30.33
CA ASN A 279 20.55 25.93 -30.49
C ASN A 279 20.41 24.38 -30.35
N SER A 280 21.02 23.79 -29.33
CA SER A 280 20.88 22.36 -28.98
C SER A 280 19.44 21.90 -28.62
N GLY A 281 18.42 22.76 -28.87
CA GLY A 281 17.01 22.46 -28.62
C GLY A 281 16.52 22.79 -27.20
N LEU A 282 17.41 23.26 -26.32
CA LEU A 282 17.07 23.69 -24.97
C LEU A 282 16.79 25.21 -24.99
N ALA A 283 15.53 25.63 -24.95
CA ALA A 283 15.12 27.00 -24.79
C ALA A 283 15.05 27.38 -23.31
N LEU A 284 16.07 28.04 -22.78
CA LEU A 284 16.00 28.63 -21.45
C LEU A 284 14.99 29.79 -21.44
N THR A 285 14.12 29.80 -20.45
CA THR A 285 13.12 30.83 -20.23
C THR A 285 13.58 31.82 -19.16
N ALA A 286 12.96 33.00 -19.08
CA ALA A 286 13.22 33.95 -17.99
C ALA A 286 13.02 33.34 -16.62
N THR A 287 12.05 32.40 -16.48
CA THR A 287 11.78 31.64 -15.24
C THR A 287 12.98 30.80 -14.82
N ASN A 288 13.72 30.19 -15.76
CA ASN A 288 14.93 29.45 -15.44
C ASN A 288 15.99 30.32 -14.74
N TYR A 289 16.12 31.56 -15.12
CA TYR A 289 17.09 32.49 -14.49
C TYR A 289 16.57 33.16 -13.22
N GLN A 290 15.27 33.08 -12.94
CA GLN A 290 14.68 33.63 -11.70
C GLN A 290 14.72 32.65 -10.51
N ASN A 291 14.96 31.38 -10.80
CA ASN A 291 14.97 30.30 -9.79
C ASN A 291 16.39 30.00 -9.26
N ILE A 292 17.40 30.76 -9.64
CA ILE A 292 18.80 30.60 -9.21
C ILE A 292 19.42 31.92 -8.78
#